data_e6d7b3e3e345321b457fc517b0491f06
#
_entry.id   e6d7b3e3e345321b457fc517b0491f06
#
_cell.length_a   1.000
_cell.length_b   1.000
_cell.length_c   1.000
_cell.angle_alpha   90.00
_cell.angle_beta   90.00
_cell.angle_gamma   90.00
#
_symmetry.space_group_name_H-M   'P 1'
#
loop_
_entity.id
_entity.type
_entity.pdbx_description
1 polymer ?
#
loop_
_entity_poly.entity_id
_entity_poly.type
_entity_poly.pdbx_seq_one_letter_code
_entity_poly.pdbx_strand_id
1 'polypeptide(L)'
;MQLKTSIFGSAVSIFLAGFIALLSSENSYTVMGIPSLIFCAIYSFGIHWIFFVHAYSYQTEHYFDATGSFTYISLSLILIINSINNYSDNGLNIYSLIIGSMVIIWAMRLGSFLFKRVKEVGQDIRFIEMKKDFFWFLITWTLSGLWVFLTYAAGLLAMTSISIENSFSHYHYFCLILGSLFWVIGFLIEVISDHQKKVFRRNESNKGKFIKTGLWAWSRHPNYFGEIILWTGISIIALPTMEGLKFVVLISPIFVYVLLTKISGIPMLEKS
;
A
#
# COMPACT_ATOMS: atom_id res chain seq x y z
N MET A 1 8.10 -29.51 -0.53
CA MET A 1 7.39 -28.70 0.51
C MET A 1 7.08 -27.31 0.02
N GLN A 2 8.00 -26.62 -0.66
CA GLN A 2 7.81 -25.24 -1.18
C GLN A 2 6.66 -25.09 -2.18
N LEU A 3 6.52 -25.98 -3.17
CA LEU A 3 5.48 -25.90 -4.22
C LEU A 3 4.07 -25.84 -3.62
N LYS A 4 3.71 -26.81 -2.76
CA LYS A 4 2.36 -26.85 -2.13
C LYS A 4 2.07 -25.61 -1.30
N THR A 5 3.07 -25.17 -0.53
CA THR A 5 2.96 -23.98 0.33
C THR A 5 2.80 -22.70 -0.53
N SER A 6 3.54 -22.58 -1.63
CA SER A 6 3.46 -21.42 -2.52
C SER A 6 2.11 -21.37 -3.26
N ILE A 7 1.62 -22.49 -3.79
CA ILE A 7 0.32 -22.56 -4.45
C ILE A 7 -0.80 -22.24 -3.43
N PHE A 8 -0.76 -22.84 -2.25
CA PHE A 8 -1.75 -22.60 -1.20
C PHE A 8 -1.75 -21.14 -0.76
N GLY A 9 -0.56 -20.55 -0.52
CA GLY A 9 -0.43 -19.15 -0.14
C GLY A 9 -0.95 -18.19 -1.21
N SER A 10 -0.68 -18.48 -2.50
CA SER A 10 -1.22 -17.68 -3.61
C SER A 10 -2.74 -17.78 -3.68
N ALA A 11 -3.31 -18.99 -3.54
CA ALA A 11 -4.76 -19.19 -3.55
C ALA A 11 -5.44 -18.47 -2.38
N VAL A 12 -4.88 -18.56 -1.18
CA VAL A 12 -5.38 -17.83 0.00
C VAL A 12 -5.32 -16.32 -0.21
N SER A 13 -4.24 -15.81 -0.80
CA SER A 13 -4.07 -14.37 -1.08
C SER A 13 -5.14 -13.85 -2.05
N ILE A 14 -5.38 -14.57 -3.13
CA ILE A 14 -6.39 -14.23 -4.14
C ILE A 14 -7.79 -14.31 -3.52
N PHE A 15 -8.07 -15.39 -2.78
CA PHE A 15 -9.35 -15.58 -2.10
C PHE A 15 -9.63 -14.46 -1.10
N LEU A 16 -8.66 -14.10 -0.27
CA LEU A 16 -8.81 -13.04 0.74
C LEU A 16 -9.11 -11.68 0.07
N ALA A 17 -8.34 -11.32 -0.96
CA ALA A 17 -8.57 -10.07 -1.68
C ALA A 17 -9.93 -10.07 -2.40
N GLY A 18 -10.28 -11.15 -3.08
CA GLY A 18 -11.58 -11.33 -3.75
C GLY A 18 -12.74 -11.27 -2.77
N PHE A 19 -12.62 -11.91 -1.62
CA PHE A 19 -13.64 -11.89 -0.57
C PHE A 19 -13.89 -10.48 -0.02
N ILE A 20 -12.82 -9.75 0.32
CA ILE A 20 -12.92 -8.36 0.79
C ILE A 20 -13.51 -7.46 -0.30
N ALA A 21 -13.04 -7.61 -1.56
CA ALA A 21 -13.54 -6.84 -2.67
C ALA A 21 -15.04 -7.08 -2.92
N LEU A 22 -15.50 -8.32 -2.85
CA LEU A 22 -16.91 -8.68 -3.00
C LEU A 22 -17.79 -8.08 -1.90
N LEU A 23 -17.38 -8.23 -0.63
CA LEU A 23 -18.14 -7.70 0.51
C LEU A 23 -18.24 -6.15 0.49
N SER A 24 -17.29 -5.50 -0.15
CA SER A 24 -17.20 -4.03 -0.17
C SER A 24 -17.66 -3.41 -1.49
N SER A 25 -18.12 -4.19 -2.46
CA SER A 25 -18.50 -3.71 -3.80
C SER A 25 -19.93 -3.16 -3.91
N GLU A 26 -20.74 -3.33 -2.87
CA GLU A 26 -22.11 -2.82 -2.86
C GLU A 26 -22.12 -1.28 -2.97
N ASN A 27 -23.00 -0.72 -3.83
CA ASN A 27 -23.11 0.72 -4.07
C ASN A 27 -21.77 1.39 -4.45
N SER A 28 -20.95 0.70 -5.23
CA SER A 28 -19.71 1.25 -5.80
C SER A 28 -19.86 1.55 -7.29
N TYR A 29 -19.07 2.51 -7.79
CA TYR A 29 -18.93 2.70 -9.24
C TYR A 29 -18.47 1.43 -9.93
N THR A 30 -18.62 1.37 -11.24
CA THR A 30 -17.98 0.35 -12.06
C THR A 30 -16.83 0.95 -12.86
N VAL A 31 -15.79 0.16 -13.06
CA VAL A 31 -14.69 0.44 -13.99
C VAL A 31 -14.71 -0.65 -15.05
N MET A 32 -14.90 -0.28 -16.32
CA MET A 32 -15.04 -1.23 -17.43
C MET A 32 -16.15 -2.27 -17.20
N GLY A 33 -17.27 -1.88 -16.54
CA GLY A 33 -18.39 -2.77 -16.23
C GLY A 33 -18.15 -3.73 -15.07
N ILE A 34 -16.99 -3.66 -14.39
CA ILE A 34 -16.64 -4.46 -13.20
C ILE A 34 -16.80 -3.59 -11.95
N PRO A 35 -17.40 -4.08 -10.84
CA PRO A 35 -17.40 -3.35 -9.58
C PRO A 35 -16.00 -2.91 -9.19
N SER A 36 -15.85 -1.63 -8.83
CA SER A 36 -14.53 -0.99 -8.76
C SER A 36 -13.54 -1.66 -7.81
N LEU A 37 -13.98 -2.17 -6.64
CA LEU A 37 -13.07 -2.86 -5.72
C LEU A 37 -12.60 -4.19 -6.28
N ILE A 38 -13.47 -4.92 -7.00
CA ILE A 38 -13.07 -6.15 -7.69
C ILE A 38 -12.06 -5.83 -8.79
N PHE A 39 -12.31 -4.76 -9.57
CA PHE A 39 -11.34 -4.28 -10.54
C PHE A 39 -9.99 -3.95 -9.88
N CYS A 40 -9.98 -3.24 -8.75
CA CYS A 40 -8.75 -2.88 -8.03
C CYS A 40 -7.98 -4.11 -7.55
N ALA A 41 -8.66 -5.16 -7.07
CA ALA A 41 -8.02 -6.42 -6.69
C ALA A 41 -7.40 -7.11 -7.91
N ILE A 42 -8.16 -7.28 -8.99
CA ILE A 42 -7.65 -7.88 -10.25
C ILE A 42 -6.47 -7.08 -10.79
N TYR A 43 -6.57 -5.75 -10.81
CA TYR A 43 -5.51 -4.87 -11.29
C TYR A 43 -4.23 -5.02 -10.46
N SER A 44 -4.35 -5.04 -9.12
CA SER A 44 -3.20 -5.17 -8.23
C SER A 44 -2.42 -6.46 -8.48
N PHE A 45 -3.10 -7.61 -8.59
CA PHE A 45 -2.44 -8.86 -8.93
C PHE A 45 -1.93 -8.88 -10.36
N GLY A 46 -2.72 -8.40 -11.31
CA GLY A 46 -2.39 -8.40 -12.73
C GLY A 46 -1.09 -7.66 -13.04
N ILE A 47 -0.92 -6.45 -12.50
CA ILE A 47 0.32 -5.69 -12.65
C ILE A 47 1.50 -6.45 -12.05
N HIS A 48 1.36 -6.98 -10.84
CA HIS A 48 2.46 -7.73 -10.20
C HIS A 48 2.81 -9.00 -10.98
N TRP A 49 1.85 -9.72 -11.55
CA TRP A 49 2.13 -10.90 -12.36
C TRP A 49 2.74 -10.56 -13.73
N ILE A 50 2.36 -9.46 -14.37
CA ILE A 50 3.00 -8.97 -15.58
C ILE A 50 4.49 -8.70 -15.33
N PHE A 51 4.79 -7.95 -14.27
CA PHE A 51 6.18 -7.66 -13.90
C PHE A 51 6.93 -8.88 -13.37
N PHE A 52 6.25 -9.85 -12.75
CA PHE A 52 6.82 -11.13 -12.38
C PHE A 52 7.36 -11.90 -13.59
N VAL A 53 6.63 -11.94 -14.72
CA VAL A 53 7.09 -12.63 -15.94
C VAL A 53 8.44 -12.06 -16.39
N HIS A 54 8.57 -10.74 -16.42
CA HIS A 54 9.85 -10.09 -16.74
C HIS A 54 10.93 -10.42 -15.69
N ALA A 55 10.59 -10.27 -14.39
CA ALA A 55 11.52 -10.49 -13.28
C ALA A 55 12.05 -11.92 -13.24
N TYR A 56 11.18 -12.91 -13.47
CA TYR A 56 11.58 -14.31 -13.53
C TYR A 56 12.44 -14.62 -14.75
N SER A 57 12.07 -14.11 -15.94
CA SER A 57 12.82 -14.34 -17.18
C SER A 57 14.23 -13.76 -17.13
N TYR A 58 14.42 -12.61 -16.50
CA TYR A 58 15.72 -11.95 -16.37
C TYR A 58 16.40 -12.15 -15.02
N GLN A 59 15.82 -12.98 -14.13
CA GLN A 59 16.34 -13.30 -12.81
C GLN A 59 16.66 -12.04 -11.97
N THR A 60 15.76 -11.04 -12.03
CA THR A 60 15.95 -9.72 -11.41
C THR A 60 14.82 -9.38 -10.43
N GLU A 61 15.16 -8.68 -9.35
CA GLU A 61 14.21 -8.14 -8.37
C GLU A 61 14.20 -6.60 -8.34
N HIS A 62 15.00 -5.95 -9.19
CA HIS A 62 15.21 -4.49 -9.12
C HIS A 62 13.93 -3.64 -9.21
N TYR A 63 12.90 -4.15 -9.84
CA TYR A 63 11.62 -3.45 -10.05
C TYR A 63 10.54 -3.85 -9.03
N PHE A 64 10.83 -4.74 -8.07
CA PHE A 64 9.82 -5.26 -7.15
C PHE A 64 9.12 -4.15 -6.35
N ASP A 65 9.88 -3.33 -5.62
CA ASP A 65 9.34 -2.21 -4.85
C ASP A 65 8.74 -1.12 -5.76
N ALA A 66 9.36 -0.89 -6.92
CA ALA A 66 8.87 0.08 -7.90
C ALA A 66 7.51 -0.33 -8.49
N THR A 67 7.27 -1.64 -8.68
CA THR A 67 5.98 -2.16 -9.17
C THR A 67 4.86 -1.87 -8.17
N GLY A 68 5.11 -2.02 -6.87
CA GLY A 68 4.15 -1.64 -5.83
C GLY A 68 3.77 -0.16 -5.92
N SER A 69 4.78 0.71 -5.99
CA SER A 69 4.55 2.16 -6.11
C SER A 69 3.82 2.53 -7.42
N PHE A 70 4.19 1.90 -8.54
CA PHE A 70 3.48 2.07 -9.81
C PHE A 70 2.01 1.65 -9.71
N THR A 71 1.72 0.54 -9.02
CA THR A 71 0.35 0.06 -8.82
C THR A 71 -0.49 1.05 -8.00
N TYR A 72 0.04 1.59 -6.91
CA TYR A 72 -0.63 2.63 -6.12
C TYR A 72 -0.94 3.88 -6.96
N ILE A 73 0.05 4.38 -7.70
CA ILE A 73 -0.11 5.58 -8.52
C ILE A 73 -1.13 5.37 -9.64
N SER A 74 -1.00 4.28 -10.39
CA SER A 74 -1.88 4.01 -11.53
C SER A 74 -3.32 3.73 -11.10
N LEU A 75 -3.55 2.97 -10.01
CA LEU A 75 -4.89 2.80 -9.43
C LEU A 75 -5.50 4.13 -9.00
N SER A 76 -4.73 4.96 -8.29
CA SER A 76 -5.22 6.28 -7.88
C SER A 76 -5.63 7.14 -9.07
N LEU A 77 -4.80 7.18 -10.11
CA LEU A 77 -5.12 7.93 -11.34
C LEU A 77 -6.35 7.38 -12.05
N ILE A 78 -6.46 6.06 -12.21
CA ILE A 78 -7.63 5.42 -12.84
C ILE A 78 -8.91 5.81 -12.08
N LEU A 79 -8.91 5.74 -10.75
CA LEU A 79 -10.10 6.06 -9.95
C LEU A 79 -10.42 7.55 -9.92
N ILE A 80 -9.43 8.44 -9.93
CA ILE A 80 -9.63 9.89 -10.08
C ILE A 80 -10.28 10.18 -11.44
N ILE A 81 -9.71 9.63 -12.52
CA ILE A 81 -10.25 9.83 -13.88
C ILE A 81 -11.67 9.26 -13.99
N ASN A 82 -11.91 8.07 -13.44
CA ASN A 82 -13.23 7.46 -13.43
C ASN A 82 -14.25 8.33 -12.67
N SER A 83 -13.87 8.89 -11.52
CA SER A 83 -14.73 9.82 -10.77
C SER A 83 -15.05 11.09 -11.56
N ILE A 84 -14.08 11.64 -12.28
CA ILE A 84 -14.29 12.83 -13.14
C ILE A 84 -15.22 12.49 -14.32
N ASN A 85 -15.02 11.35 -14.96
CA ASN A 85 -15.83 10.93 -16.11
C ASN A 85 -17.30 10.65 -15.74
N ASN A 86 -17.54 10.23 -14.50
CA ASN A 86 -18.90 9.97 -14.01
C ASN A 86 -19.51 11.17 -13.25
N TYR A 87 -18.90 12.35 -13.37
CA TYR A 87 -19.35 13.57 -12.66
C TYR A 87 -20.76 13.97 -12.99
N SER A 88 -21.19 13.89 -14.27
CA SER A 88 -22.53 14.24 -14.71
C SER A 88 -23.64 13.41 -14.07
N ASP A 89 -23.35 12.17 -13.73
CA ASP A 89 -24.34 11.21 -13.26
C ASP A 89 -24.39 11.12 -11.73
N ASN A 90 -23.22 11.29 -11.08
CA ASN A 90 -23.05 10.99 -9.65
C ASN A 90 -22.33 12.08 -8.85
N GLY A 91 -21.95 13.20 -9.49
CA GLY A 91 -21.12 14.22 -8.87
C GLY A 91 -19.66 13.82 -8.69
N LEU A 92 -18.81 14.77 -8.29
CA LEU A 92 -17.38 14.51 -8.05
C LEU A 92 -17.16 13.83 -6.71
N ASN A 93 -16.56 12.67 -6.73
CA ASN A 93 -16.14 12.03 -5.48
C ASN A 93 -14.88 12.72 -4.91
N ILE A 94 -15.07 13.59 -3.93
CA ILE A 94 -14.00 14.37 -3.28
C ILE A 94 -12.94 13.46 -2.64
N TYR A 95 -13.33 12.26 -2.15
CA TYR A 95 -12.39 11.29 -1.59
C TYR A 95 -11.41 10.78 -2.65
N SER A 96 -11.86 10.63 -3.92
CA SER A 96 -10.97 10.25 -5.02
C SER A 96 -9.83 11.23 -5.20
N LEU A 97 -10.12 12.53 -5.14
CA LEU A 97 -9.09 13.56 -5.29
C LEU A 97 -8.15 13.61 -4.09
N ILE A 98 -8.71 13.64 -2.88
CA ILE A 98 -7.91 13.81 -1.65
C ILE A 98 -7.07 12.56 -1.39
N ILE A 99 -7.70 11.39 -1.26
CA ILE A 99 -6.99 10.14 -0.96
C ILE A 99 -6.06 9.76 -2.11
N GLY A 100 -6.53 9.87 -3.35
CA GLY A 100 -5.71 9.58 -4.51
C GLY A 100 -4.45 10.44 -4.59
N SER A 101 -4.56 11.74 -4.35
CA SER A 101 -3.40 12.65 -4.30
C SER A 101 -2.45 12.31 -3.15
N MET A 102 -2.97 12.03 -1.96
CA MET A 102 -2.17 11.60 -0.80
C MET A 102 -1.36 10.33 -1.12
N VAL A 103 -2.03 9.31 -1.68
CA VAL A 103 -1.38 8.05 -2.01
C VAL A 103 -0.37 8.20 -3.15
N ILE A 104 -0.65 9.02 -4.16
CA ILE A 104 0.30 9.33 -5.24
C ILE A 104 1.57 9.99 -4.66
N ILE A 105 1.42 11.00 -3.79
CA ILE A 105 2.55 11.70 -3.16
C ILE A 105 3.40 10.71 -2.35
N TRP A 106 2.75 9.88 -1.51
CA TRP A 106 3.44 8.88 -0.71
C TRP A 106 4.14 7.83 -1.58
N ALA A 107 3.46 7.28 -2.58
CA ALA A 107 4.01 6.24 -3.45
C ALA A 107 5.16 6.74 -4.32
N MET A 108 5.09 7.97 -4.84
CA MET A 108 6.21 8.59 -5.58
C MET A 108 7.44 8.77 -4.69
N ARG A 109 7.24 9.24 -3.46
CA ARG A 109 8.33 9.42 -2.50
C ARG A 109 8.96 8.09 -2.10
N LEU A 110 8.13 7.13 -1.65
CA LEU A 110 8.62 5.83 -1.20
C LEU A 110 9.28 5.05 -2.33
N GLY A 111 8.63 4.96 -3.49
CA GLY A 111 9.16 4.27 -4.67
C GLY A 111 10.48 4.85 -5.14
N SER A 112 10.60 6.18 -5.19
CA SER A 112 11.86 6.86 -5.53
C SER A 112 12.98 6.56 -4.52
N PHE A 113 12.64 6.51 -3.24
CA PHE A 113 13.59 6.19 -2.16
C PHE A 113 14.06 4.74 -2.26
N LEU A 114 13.14 3.79 -2.41
CA LEU A 114 13.45 2.36 -2.49
C LEU A 114 14.22 2.01 -3.77
N PHE A 115 13.82 2.57 -4.91
CA PHE A 115 14.51 2.36 -6.18
C PHE A 115 15.97 2.86 -6.14
N LYS A 116 16.20 4.05 -5.57
CA LYS A 116 17.56 4.56 -5.38
C LYS A 116 18.39 3.66 -4.47
N ARG A 117 17.78 3.17 -3.39
CA ARG A 117 18.44 2.25 -2.45
C ARG A 117 18.86 0.95 -3.13
N VAL A 118 17.97 0.31 -3.90
CA VAL A 118 18.28 -0.94 -4.63
C VAL A 118 19.41 -0.68 -5.64
N LYS A 119 19.39 0.44 -6.35
CA LYS A 119 20.44 0.81 -7.29
C LYS A 119 21.80 1.05 -6.61
N GLU A 120 21.82 1.62 -5.40
CA GLU A 120 23.04 1.85 -4.61
C GLU A 120 23.62 0.53 -4.04
N VAL A 121 22.75 -0.40 -3.61
CA VAL A 121 23.18 -1.70 -3.01
C VAL A 121 23.44 -2.75 -4.09
N GLY A 122 22.84 -2.61 -5.25
CA GLY A 122 23.01 -3.48 -6.43
C GLY A 122 22.11 -4.71 -6.42
N GLN A 123 21.87 -5.36 -5.28
CA GLN A 123 21.08 -6.60 -5.20
C GLN A 123 20.42 -6.72 -3.83
N ASP A 124 19.16 -7.18 -3.78
CA ASP A 124 18.49 -7.50 -2.52
C ASP A 124 18.71 -8.97 -2.16
N ILE A 125 19.46 -9.20 -1.10
CA ILE A 125 19.83 -10.54 -0.64
C ILE A 125 18.64 -11.47 -0.37
N ARG A 126 17.46 -10.91 -0.04
CA ARG A 126 16.23 -11.67 0.21
C ARG A 126 15.79 -12.48 -1.01
N PHE A 127 16.06 -11.96 -2.21
CA PHE A 127 15.58 -12.55 -3.47
C PHE A 127 16.56 -13.52 -4.11
N ILE A 128 17.81 -13.62 -3.64
CA ILE A 128 18.84 -14.44 -4.28
C ILE A 128 18.39 -15.89 -4.47
N GLU A 129 17.81 -16.50 -3.45
CA GLU A 129 17.31 -17.87 -3.51
C GLU A 129 15.88 -17.95 -4.07
N MET A 130 15.03 -16.95 -3.77
CA MET A 130 13.63 -16.95 -4.19
C MET A 130 13.48 -16.96 -5.72
N LYS A 131 14.27 -16.16 -6.43
CA LYS A 131 14.18 -16.02 -7.89
C LYS A 131 14.63 -17.26 -8.67
N LYS A 132 15.31 -18.22 -8.02
CA LYS A 132 15.69 -19.50 -8.61
C LYS A 132 14.52 -20.49 -8.70
N ASP A 133 13.51 -20.35 -7.83
CA ASP A 133 12.31 -21.20 -7.78
C ASP A 133 11.11 -20.42 -8.28
N PHE A 134 10.47 -20.90 -9.36
CA PHE A 134 9.34 -20.25 -9.99
C PHE A 134 8.19 -19.98 -9.00
N PHE A 135 7.79 -20.99 -8.24
CA PHE A 135 6.62 -20.90 -7.36
C PHE A 135 6.91 -20.07 -6.11
N TRP A 136 8.12 -20.12 -5.59
CA TRP A 136 8.52 -19.28 -4.47
C TRP A 136 8.59 -17.81 -4.89
N PHE A 137 9.11 -17.54 -6.08
CA PHE A 137 9.17 -16.18 -6.59
C PHE A 137 7.79 -15.65 -6.98
N LEU A 138 6.92 -16.50 -7.57
CA LEU A 138 5.54 -16.15 -7.90
C LEU A 138 4.71 -15.79 -6.67
N ILE A 139 4.79 -16.56 -5.58
CA ILE A 139 4.07 -16.22 -4.34
C ILE A 139 4.54 -14.89 -3.78
N THR A 140 5.82 -14.56 -3.86
CA THR A 140 6.36 -13.29 -3.39
C THR A 140 5.74 -12.11 -4.14
N TRP A 141 5.61 -12.20 -5.46
CA TRP A 141 4.93 -11.20 -6.28
C TRP A 141 3.42 -11.16 -6.02
N THR A 142 2.81 -12.30 -5.79
CA THR A 142 1.38 -12.39 -5.43
C THR A 142 1.12 -11.72 -4.08
N LEU A 143 1.98 -11.97 -3.08
CA LEU A 143 1.89 -11.30 -1.78
C LEU A 143 2.10 -9.78 -1.89
N SER A 144 2.92 -9.32 -2.82
CA SER A 144 3.08 -7.88 -3.07
C SER A 144 1.80 -7.26 -3.66
N GLY A 145 1.12 -7.95 -4.58
CA GLY A 145 -0.18 -7.53 -5.08
C GLY A 145 -1.26 -7.49 -4.00
N LEU A 146 -1.29 -8.51 -3.14
CA LEU A 146 -2.15 -8.54 -1.96
C LEU A 146 -1.85 -7.38 -1.01
N TRP A 147 -0.57 -7.12 -0.76
CA TRP A 147 -0.14 -6.01 0.10
C TRP A 147 -0.66 -4.67 -0.41
N VAL A 148 -0.52 -4.37 -1.69
CA VAL A 148 -1.04 -3.13 -2.28
C VAL A 148 -2.55 -3.05 -2.08
N PHE A 149 -3.29 -4.10 -2.41
CA PHE A 149 -4.74 -4.10 -2.31
C PHE A 149 -5.23 -3.94 -0.86
N LEU A 150 -4.72 -4.74 0.07
CA LEU A 150 -5.16 -4.70 1.48
C LEU A 150 -4.79 -3.40 2.17
N THR A 151 -3.57 -2.90 1.95
CA THR A 151 -3.12 -1.63 2.53
C THR A 151 -4.00 -0.47 2.07
N TYR A 152 -4.42 -0.49 0.80
CA TYR A 152 -5.23 0.57 0.20
C TYR A 152 -6.73 0.35 0.31
N ALA A 153 -7.21 -0.79 0.81
CA ALA A 153 -8.62 -1.20 0.74
C ALA A 153 -9.60 -0.15 1.28
N ALA A 154 -9.32 0.49 2.42
CA ALA A 154 -10.16 1.55 2.96
C ALA A 154 -10.21 2.79 2.04
N GLY A 155 -9.05 3.20 1.52
CA GLY A 155 -8.97 4.30 0.56
C GLY A 155 -9.69 3.98 -0.75
N LEU A 156 -9.51 2.77 -1.28
CA LEU A 156 -10.18 2.31 -2.50
C LEU A 156 -11.70 2.32 -2.33
N LEU A 157 -12.22 1.86 -1.18
CA LEU A 157 -13.65 1.93 -0.88
C LEU A 157 -14.15 3.37 -0.96
N ALA A 158 -13.51 4.31 -0.26
CA ALA A 158 -13.94 5.70 -0.25
C ALA A 158 -13.88 6.35 -1.64
N MET A 159 -12.82 6.05 -2.40
CA MET A 159 -12.64 6.57 -3.76
C MET A 159 -13.65 6.00 -4.77
N THR A 160 -14.24 4.85 -4.48
CA THR A 160 -15.18 4.16 -5.39
C THR A 160 -16.62 4.21 -4.92
N SER A 161 -16.90 4.78 -3.76
CA SER A 161 -18.27 5.00 -3.27
C SER A 161 -19.01 5.99 -4.16
N ILE A 162 -20.24 5.70 -4.49
CA ILE A 162 -21.13 6.64 -5.19
C ILE A 162 -21.29 7.86 -4.29
N SER A 163 -21.03 9.05 -4.84
CA SER A 163 -20.95 10.28 -4.07
C SER A 163 -22.24 10.58 -3.33
N ILE A 164 -22.11 10.94 -2.07
CA ILE A 164 -23.19 11.46 -1.23
C ILE A 164 -23.14 12.99 -1.34
N GLU A 165 -23.14 13.52 -2.57
CA GLU A 165 -22.92 14.95 -2.83
C GLU A 165 -23.91 15.87 -2.11
N ASN A 166 -25.09 15.37 -1.76
CA ASN A 166 -26.12 16.11 -1.04
C ASN A 166 -26.11 15.94 0.49
N SER A 167 -25.11 15.26 1.06
CA SER A 167 -25.14 14.81 2.47
C SER A 167 -23.80 14.92 3.22
N PHE A 168 -22.89 15.83 2.81
CA PHE A 168 -21.69 16.07 3.60
C PHE A 168 -22.06 16.61 4.97
N SER A 169 -22.17 15.72 5.96
CA SER A 169 -22.44 16.07 7.36
C SER A 169 -21.19 16.54 8.08
N HIS A 170 -21.37 17.11 9.28
CA HIS A 170 -20.25 17.46 10.17
C HIS A 170 -19.33 16.25 10.45
N TYR A 171 -19.86 15.03 10.44
CA TYR A 171 -19.09 13.80 10.61
C TYR A 171 -18.12 13.56 9.44
N HIS A 172 -18.54 13.81 8.18
CA HIS A 172 -17.68 13.71 7.00
C HIS A 172 -16.50 14.69 7.09
N TYR A 173 -16.77 15.94 7.42
CA TYR A 173 -15.73 16.95 7.58
C TYR A 173 -14.78 16.61 8.74
N PHE A 174 -15.32 16.16 9.87
CA PHE A 174 -14.52 15.74 11.01
C PHE A 174 -13.56 14.60 10.63
N CYS A 175 -14.05 13.52 9.99
CA CYS A 175 -13.22 12.40 9.55
C CYS A 175 -12.18 12.84 8.52
N LEU A 176 -12.57 13.71 7.58
CA LEU A 176 -11.66 14.23 6.57
C LEU A 176 -10.51 15.02 7.19
N ILE A 177 -10.81 15.94 8.09
CA ILE A 177 -9.79 16.78 8.76
C ILE A 177 -8.91 15.91 9.66
N LEU A 178 -9.49 15.09 10.51
CA LEU A 178 -8.76 14.25 11.45
C LEU A 178 -7.86 13.27 10.73
N GLY A 179 -8.40 12.54 9.73
CA GLY A 179 -7.64 11.58 8.95
C GLY A 179 -6.53 12.24 8.13
N SER A 180 -6.77 13.44 7.58
CA SER A 180 -5.73 14.20 6.87
C SER A 180 -4.60 14.63 7.80
N LEU A 181 -4.91 15.03 9.03
CA LEU A 181 -3.89 15.34 10.04
C LEU A 181 -3.05 14.11 10.39
N PHE A 182 -3.69 12.96 10.61
CA PHE A 182 -2.99 11.69 10.84
C PHE A 182 -2.07 11.35 9.65
N TRP A 183 -2.59 11.48 8.43
CA TRP A 183 -1.81 11.21 7.24
C TRP A 183 -0.58 12.12 7.13
N VAL A 184 -0.73 13.43 7.31
CA VAL A 184 0.37 14.41 7.25
C VAL A 184 1.42 14.12 8.32
N ILE A 185 0.98 13.89 9.56
CA ILE A 185 1.89 13.57 10.68
C ILE A 185 2.66 12.27 10.39
N GLY A 186 1.95 11.21 9.98
CA GLY A 186 2.56 9.93 9.67
C GLY A 186 3.56 10.02 8.52
N PHE A 187 3.20 10.72 7.44
CA PHE A 187 4.06 10.96 6.29
C PHE A 187 5.33 11.73 6.68
N LEU A 188 5.21 12.78 7.48
CA LEU A 188 6.37 13.55 7.95
C LEU A 188 7.30 12.71 8.85
N ILE A 189 6.73 11.91 9.76
CA ILE A 189 7.51 11.01 10.61
C ILE A 189 8.29 10.02 9.73
N GLU A 190 7.65 9.42 8.73
CA GLU A 190 8.29 8.46 7.81
C GLU A 190 9.42 9.13 7.01
N VAL A 191 9.16 10.28 6.39
CA VAL A 191 10.14 11.02 5.57
C VAL A 191 11.36 11.44 6.40
N ILE A 192 11.12 12.03 7.58
CA ILE A 192 12.18 12.51 8.46
C ILE A 192 13.01 11.32 8.97
N SER A 193 12.37 10.24 9.37
CA SER A 193 13.05 9.03 9.88
C SER A 193 13.97 8.42 8.82
N ASP A 194 13.47 8.24 7.60
CA ASP A 194 14.25 7.70 6.50
C ASP A 194 15.43 8.61 6.14
N HIS A 195 15.22 9.93 6.14
CA HIS A 195 16.28 10.90 5.92
C HIS A 195 17.36 10.81 7.01
N GLN A 196 16.98 10.81 8.29
CA GLN A 196 17.90 10.67 9.41
C GLN A 196 18.72 9.38 9.29
N LYS A 197 18.09 8.25 8.97
CA LYS A 197 18.77 6.97 8.78
C LYS A 197 19.75 7.00 7.61
N LYS A 198 19.36 7.63 6.50
CA LYS A 198 20.22 7.79 5.32
C LYS A 198 21.45 8.63 5.62
N VAL A 199 21.31 9.76 6.31
CA VAL A 199 22.40 10.64 6.70
C VAL A 199 23.35 9.91 7.66
N PHE A 200 22.79 9.21 8.67
CA PHE A 200 23.58 8.45 9.63
C PHE A 200 24.44 7.37 8.97
N ARG A 201 23.88 6.61 8.01
CA ARG A 201 24.57 5.53 7.29
C ARG A 201 25.65 6.03 6.32
N ARG A 202 25.57 7.27 5.83
CA ARG A 202 26.58 7.85 4.94
C ARG A 202 27.89 8.18 5.65
N ASN A 203 27.85 8.33 6.97
CA ASN A 203 29.05 8.61 7.72
C ASN A 203 29.74 7.30 8.09
N GLU A 204 30.93 7.06 7.56
CA GLU A 204 31.71 5.84 7.79
C GLU A 204 32.02 5.59 9.28
N SER A 205 32.16 6.66 10.09
CA SER A 205 32.36 6.53 11.54
C SER A 205 31.18 5.85 12.26
N ASN A 206 30.01 5.73 11.61
CA ASN A 206 28.81 5.08 12.12
C ASN A 206 28.65 3.63 11.65
N LYS A 207 29.60 3.11 10.89
CA LYS A 207 29.56 1.72 10.41
C LYS A 207 29.50 0.75 11.60
N GLY A 208 28.54 -0.16 11.59
CA GLY A 208 28.31 -1.11 12.69
C GLY A 208 27.59 -0.52 13.91
N LYS A 209 27.19 0.76 13.87
CA LYS A 209 26.45 1.41 14.97
C LYS A 209 24.97 1.56 14.65
N PHE A 210 24.16 1.65 15.72
CA PHE A 210 22.73 1.95 15.62
C PHE A 210 22.50 3.46 15.80
N ILE A 211 21.60 4.01 14.98
CA ILE A 211 21.14 5.40 15.14
C ILE A 211 20.31 5.53 16.44
N LYS A 212 20.65 6.55 17.25
CA LYS A 212 20.01 6.83 18.56
C LYS A 212 19.63 8.30 18.72
N THR A 213 19.54 9.05 17.60
CA THR A 213 19.27 10.50 17.60
C THR A 213 17.99 10.81 16.83
N GLY A 214 17.41 11.98 17.09
CA GLY A 214 16.18 12.40 16.44
C GLY A 214 15.00 11.47 16.73
N LEU A 215 14.20 11.10 15.74
CA LEU A 215 13.07 10.19 15.92
C LEU A 215 13.50 8.78 16.31
N TRP A 216 14.72 8.36 15.98
CA TRP A 216 15.30 7.07 16.37
C TRP A 216 15.70 6.97 17.85
N ALA A 217 15.67 8.08 18.58
CA ALA A 217 15.80 8.06 20.03
C ALA A 217 14.51 7.61 20.74
N TRP A 218 13.36 7.77 20.06
CA TRP A 218 12.02 7.49 20.61
C TRP A 218 11.51 6.09 20.24
N SER A 219 11.89 5.60 19.07
CA SER A 219 11.49 4.29 18.57
C SER A 219 12.60 3.65 17.76
N ARG A 220 12.66 2.30 17.77
CA ARG A 220 13.59 1.53 16.91
C ARG A 220 13.20 1.57 15.43
N HIS A 221 11.92 1.85 15.13
CA HIS A 221 11.37 1.85 13.77
C HIS A 221 10.37 3.01 13.60
N PRO A 222 10.83 4.28 13.71
CA PRO A 222 9.92 5.42 13.65
C PRO A 222 9.30 5.60 12.25
N ASN A 223 9.98 5.17 11.19
CA ASN A 223 9.43 5.15 9.83
C ASN A 223 8.22 4.21 9.71
N TYR A 224 8.27 3.02 10.31
CA TYR A 224 7.12 2.10 10.33
C TYR A 224 5.95 2.65 11.15
N PHE A 225 6.25 3.31 12.26
CA PHE A 225 5.23 4.00 13.03
C PHE A 225 4.55 5.10 12.20
N GLY A 226 5.32 5.87 11.44
CA GLY A 226 4.80 6.86 10.50
C GLY A 226 3.88 6.24 9.45
N GLU A 227 4.29 5.13 8.84
CA GLU A 227 3.50 4.41 7.84
C GLU A 227 2.18 3.86 8.41
N ILE A 228 2.19 3.29 9.62
CA ILE A 228 0.96 2.85 10.30
C ILE A 228 0.01 4.02 10.54
N ILE A 229 0.52 5.17 11.00
CA ILE A 229 -0.30 6.35 11.27
C ILE A 229 -0.92 6.90 9.98
N LEU A 230 -0.15 7.01 8.89
CA LEU A 230 -0.69 7.54 7.64
C LEU A 230 -1.80 6.66 7.05
N TRP A 231 -1.66 5.32 7.07
CA TRP A 231 -2.71 4.41 6.61
C TRP A 231 -3.92 4.37 7.54
N THR A 232 -3.71 4.58 8.85
CA THR A 232 -4.80 4.83 9.79
C THR A 232 -5.54 6.11 9.44
N GLY A 233 -4.82 7.17 9.04
CA GLY A 233 -5.40 8.42 8.55
C GLY A 233 -6.29 8.22 7.33
N ILE A 234 -5.83 7.48 6.32
CA ILE A 234 -6.66 7.09 5.15
C ILE A 234 -7.93 6.35 5.58
N SER A 235 -7.80 5.43 6.54
CA SER A 235 -8.96 4.67 7.05
C SER A 235 -9.96 5.56 7.79
N ILE A 236 -9.49 6.55 8.55
CA ILE A 236 -10.36 7.54 9.21
C ILE A 236 -11.10 8.38 8.17
N ILE A 237 -10.44 8.85 7.11
CA ILE A 237 -11.09 9.58 6.01
C ILE A 237 -12.20 8.74 5.39
N ALA A 238 -11.99 7.44 5.25
CA ALA A 238 -12.93 6.52 4.62
C ALA A 238 -14.13 6.12 5.52
N LEU A 239 -14.07 6.31 6.84
CA LEU A 239 -15.13 5.88 7.78
C LEU A 239 -16.56 6.28 7.36
N PRO A 240 -16.82 7.52 6.89
CA PRO A 240 -18.17 7.94 6.52
C PRO A 240 -18.76 7.18 5.30
N THR A 241 -17.92 6.47 4.54
CA THR A 241 -18.36 5.67 3.38
C THR A 241 -18.63 4.21 3.74
N MET A 242 -18.37 3.82 4.99
CA MET A 242 -18.52 2.46 5.46
C MET A 242 -19.90 2.23 6.07
N GLU A 243 -20.55 1.17 5.64
CA GLU A 243 -21.82 0.68 6.19
C GLU A 243 -21.86 -0.84 6.07
N GLY A 244 -22.54 -1.51 6.99
CA GLY A 244 -22.74 -2.94 6.95
C GLY A 244 -21.42 -3.73 6.82
N LEU A 245 -21.31 -4.57 5.80
CA LEU A 245 -20.13 -5.41 5.56
C LEU A 245 -18.92 -4.62 5.06
N LYS A 246 -19.08 -3.37 4.60
CA LYS A 246 -17.96 -2.55 4.13
C LYS A 246 -16.93 -2.24 5.23
N PHE A 247 -17.29 -2.34 6.51
CA PHE A 247 -16.32 -2.22 7.61
C PHE A 247 -15.17 -3.25 7.55
N VAL A 248 -15.30 -4.30 6.73
CA VAL A 248 -14.20 -5.27 6.50
C VAL A 248 -12.93 -4.60 5.98
N VAL A 249 -13.03 -3.46 5.28
CA VAL A 249 -11.86 -2.73 4.75
C VAL A 249 -11.00 -2.08 5.85
N LEU A 250 -11.49 -2.02 7.10
CA LEU A 250 -10.67 -1.64 8.27
C LEU A 250 -9.56 -2.65 8.57
N ILE A 251 -9.54 -3.78 7.86
CA ILE A 251 -8.36 -4.65 7.81
C ILE A 251 -7.11 -3.87 7.34
N SER A 252 -7.26 -2.78 6.57
CA SER A 252 -6.16 -2.00 6.01
C SER A 252 -5.12 -1.56 7.06
N PRO A 253 -5.43 -0.73 8.08
CA PRO A 253 -4.44 -0.33 9.07
C PRO A 253 -3.98 -1.49 9.94
N ILE A 254 -4.84 -2.49 10.20
CA ILE A 254 -4.48 -3.70 10.94
C ILE A 254 -3.45 -4.51 10.16
N PHE A 255 -3.67 -4.68 8.86
CA PHE A 255 -2.76 -5.39 7.98
C PHE A 255 -1.39 -4.71 7.92
N VAL A 256 -1.34 -3.39 7.76
CA VAL A 256 -0.09 -2.63 7.77
C VAL A 256 0.65 -2.83 9.08
N TYR A 257 -0.05 -2.72 10.21
CA TYR A 257 0.54 -2.97 11.52
C TYR A 257 1.12 -4.38 11.63
N VAL A 258 0.35 -5.41 11.29
CA VAL A 258 0.80 -6.80 11.36
C VAL A 258 1.95 -7.07 10.40
N LEU A 259 1.85 -6.56 9.17
CA LEU A 259 2.89 -6.72 8.15
C LEU A 259 4.24 -6.16 8.63
N LEU A 260 4.24 -4.92 9.10
CA LEU A 260 5.48 -4.23 9.51
C LEU A 260 6.05 -4.75 10.83
N THR A 261 5.19 -5.16 11.77
CA THR A 261 5.65 -5.55 13.12
C THR A 261 5.87 -7.06 13.29
N LYS A 262 5.18 -7.92 12.50
CA LYS A 262 5.17 -9.38 12.72
C LYS A 262 5.66 -10.20 11.52
N ILE A 263 5.56 -9.70 10.30
CA ILE A 263 5.81 -10.51 9.10
C ILE A 263 7.10 -10.09 8.39
N SER A 264 7.18 -8.86 7.85
CA SER A 264 8.26 -8.47 6.94
C SER A 264 9.16 -7.35 7.44
N GLY A 265 8.67 -6.46 8.29
CA GLY A 265 9.40 -5.27 8.73
C GLY A 265 10.43 -5.58 9.83
N ILE A 266 10.00 -5.44 11.08
CA ILE A 266 10.85 -5.60 12.27
C ILE A 266 11.52 -6.99 12.33
N PRO A 267 10.81 -8.12 12.09
CA PRO A 267 11.42 -9.44 12.21
C PRO A 267 12.59 -9.68 11.25
N MET A 268 12.57 -9.06 10.08
CA MET A 268 13.67 -9.19 9.10
C MET A 268 14.87 -8.32 9.46
N LEU A 269 14.64 -7.16 10.08
CA LEU A 269 15.69 -6.22 10.45
C LEU A 269 16.42 -6.62 11.75
N GLU A 270 15.74 -7.34 12.65
CA GLU A 270 16.32 -7.77 13.93
C GLU A 270 17.01 -9.15 13.85
N LYS A 271 16.83 -9.88 12.74
CA LYS A 271 17.55 -11.16 12.48
C LYS A 271 18.88 -10.99 11.75
N SER A 272 19.15 -9.82 11.20
CA SER A 272 20.38 -9.46 10.48
C SER A 272 21.31 -8.67 11.38
#